data_d2c63f8b1902d675b0bf1564fa73ce21
#
_entry.id   d2c63f8b1902d675b0bf1564fa73ce21
#
_cell.length_a   1.000
_cell.length_b   1.000
_cell.length_c   1.000
_cell.angle_alpha   90.00
_cell.angle_beta   90.00
_cell.angle_gamma   90.00
#
_symmetry.space_group_name_H-M   'P 1'
#
loop_
_entity.id
_entity.type
_entity.pdbx_description
1 polymer ?
#
loop_
_entity_poly.entity_id
_entity_poly.type
_entity_poly.pdbx_seq_one_letter_code
_entity_poly.pdbx_strand_id
1 'polypeptide(L)'
;RRERSRVPVKMKLEIEEGGEKLTVTDADGSKAFAYGDAEPQPARTDPTESLHRSLAKTGGTPFAVEDQDITVEMDGGPWFIPGGAVNELRREALDALLKKREVLRPWPTTEEHVPALPQRTLPPHRTLRARFESWEQVPERALDGIEYLILPIAQADRVPREWRAKTLLELPRVMFGK
;
A
#
# COMPACT_ATOMS: atom_id res chain seq x y z
N ARG A 1 -14.46 1.24 13.68
CA ARG A 1 -14.41 0.25 12.59
C ARG A 1 -13.04 0.38 11.93
N ARG A 2 -12.14 -0.57 12.10
CA ARG A 2 -10.86 -0.55 11.38
C ARG A 2 -11.16 -0.92 9.94
N GLU A 3 -11.08 0.02 9.02
CA GLU A 3 -11.01 -0.27 7.59
C GLU A 3 -9.71 -1.02 7.33
N ARG A 4 -9.84 -2.28 6.97
CA ARG A 4 -8.71 -3.06 6.45
C ARG A 4 -8.71 -2.86 4.95
N SER A 5 -7.73 -2.14 4.44
CA SER A 5 -7.47 -2.11 3.01
C SER A 5 -7.23 -3.55 2.52
N ARG A 6 -8.02 -4.00 1.55
CA ARG A 6 -7.87 -5.31 0.92
C ARG A 6 -7.30 -5.13 -0.48
N VAL A 7 -6.52 -6.09 -0.91
CA VAL A 7 -5.95 -6.10 -2.26
C VAL A 7 -6.99 -6.61 -3.25
N PRO A 8 -7.37 -5.83 -4.28
CA PRO A 8 -8.29 -6.31 -5.29
C PRO A 8 -7.65 -7.41 -6.13
N VAL A 9 -8.42 -8.45 -6.44
CA VAL A 9 -8.00 -9.58 -7.27
C VAL A 9 -9.04 -9.91 -8.31
N LYS A 10 -8.57 -10.44 -9.44
CA LYS A 10 -9.39 -11.07 -10.48
C LYS A 10 -9.26 -12.58 -10.38
N MET A 11 -10.36 -13.29 -10.56
CA MET A 11 -10.41 -14.75 -10.52
C MET A 11 -10.91 -15.31 -11.84
N LYS A 12 -10.19 -16.28 -12.40
CA LYS A 12 -10.60 -17.02 -13.59
C LYS A 12 -10.62 -18.50 -13.26
N LEU A 13 -11.82 -19.11 -13.25
CA LEU A 13 -12.02 -20.54 -13.10
C LEU A 13 -12.21 -21.17 -14.47
N GLU A 14 -11.35 -22.10 -14.80
CA GLU A 14 -11.37 -22.88 -16.03
C GLU A 14 -11.72 -24.33 -15.66
N ILE A 15 -12.76 -24.89 -16.28
CA ILE A 15 -13.24 -26.25 -16.01
C ILE A 15 -13.28 -27.02 -17.31
N GLU A 16 -12.64 -28.17 -17.33
CA GLU A 16 -12.58 -29.10 -18.46
C GLU A 16 -12.95 -30.50 -17.96
N GLU A 17 -13.18 -31.45 -18.88
CA GLU A 17 -13.48 -32.86 -18.52
C GLU A 17 -12.40 -33.48 -17.61
N GLY A 18 -11.15 -33.02 -17.74
CA GLY A 18 -10.00 -33.55 -17.01
C GLY A 18 -9.69 -32.86 -15.68
N GLY A 19 -10.46 -31.83 -15.28
CA GLY A 19 -10.22 -31.11 -14.02
C GLY A 19 -10.57 -29.64 -14.06
N GLU A 20 -10.23 -28.98 -12.97
CA GLU A 20 -10.46 -27.54 -12.82
C GLU A 20 -9.19 -26.80 -12.43
N LYS A 21 -9.07 -25.55 -12.89
CA LYS A 21 -7.98 -24.65 -12.59
C LYS A 21 -8.51 -23.29 -12.21
N LEU A 22 -8.08 -22.76 -11.09
CA LEU A 22 -8.35 -21.39 -10.69
C LEU A 22 -7.09 -20.55 -10.80
N THR A 23 -7.16 -19.47 -11.58
CA THR A 23 -6.13 -18.45 -11.69
C THR A 23 -6.58 -17.20 -10.95
N VAL A 24 -5.72 -16.68 -10.03
CA VAL A 24 -5.95 -15.43 -9.31
C VAL A 24 -4.87 -14.44 -9.70
N THR A 25 -5.28 -13.20 -10.04
CA THR A 25 -4.38 -12.13 -10.45
C THR A 25 -4.66 -10.90 -9.58
N ASP A 26 -3.64 -10.31 -8.98
CA ASP A 26 -3.78 -9.07 -8.21
C ASP A 26 -3.62 -7.80 -9.10
N ALA A 27 -3.84 -6.63 -8.48
CA ALA A 27 -3.70 -5.35 -9.16
C ALA A 27 -2.28 -5.06 -9.67
N ASP A 28 -1.26 -5.67 -9.06
CA ASP A 28 0.15 -5.52 -9.45
C ASP A 28 0.53 -6.49 -10.60
N GLY A 29 -0.42 -7.31 -11.06
CA GLY A 29 -0.21 -8.30 -12.11
C GLY A 29 0.44 -9.60 -11.62
N SER A 30 0.60 -9.81 -10.30
CA SER A 30 1.07 -11.08 -9.76
C SER A 30 -0.02 -12.14 -9.93
N LYS A 31 0.36 -13.32 -10.45
CA LYS A 31 -0.56 -14.42 -10.71
C LYS A 31 -0.20 -15.63 -9.89
N ALA A 32 -1.21 -16.28 -9.34
CA ALA A 32 -1.10 -17.60 -8.76
C ALA A 32 -2.24 -18.47 -9.28
N PHE A 33 -2.09 -19.77 -9.21
CA PHE A 33 -3.09 -20.73 -9.65
C PHE A 33 -3.08 -21.96 -8.74
N ALA A 34 -4.21 -22.61 -8.67
CA ALA A 34 -4.39 -23.90 -8.06
C ALA A 34 -5.12 -24.81 -9.03
N TYR A 35 -4.89 -26.11 -8.92
CA TYR A 35 -5.58 -27.16 -9.66
C TYR A 35 -6.46 -27.94 -8.70
N GLY A 36 -7.68 -28.22 -9.08
CA GLY A 36 -8.57 -29.05 -8.27
C GLY A 36 -8.33 -30.53 -8.53
N ASP A 37 -8.60 -31.33 -7.51
CA ASP A 37 -8.53 -32.79 -7.58
C ASP A 37 -9.90 -33.44 -7.83
N ALA A 38 -10.96 -32.62 -7.93
CA ALA A 38 -12.30 -33.14 -8.17
C ALA A 38 -12.49 -33.47 -9.65
N GLU A 39 -13.08 -34.63 -9.95
CA GLU A 39 -13.51 -34.93 -11.31
C GLU A 39 -14.80 -34.18 -11.62
N PRO A 40 -14.80 -33.24 -12.60
CA PRO A 40 -16.02 -32.55 -12.97
C PRO A 40 -17.05 -33.52 -13.55
N GLN A 41 -18.29 -33.36 -13.13
CA GLN A 41 -19.41 -34.19 -13.62
C GLN A 41 -20.35 -33.38 -14.48
N PRO A 42 -20.98 -33.95 -15.52
CA PRO A 42 -21.95 -33.22 -16.32
C PRO A 42 -23.07 -32.66 -15.44
N ALA A 43 -23.27 -31.34 -15.51
CA ALA A 43 -24.31 -30.67 -14.73
C ALA A 43 -25.65 -30.74 -15.46
N ARG A 44 -26.74 -30.88 -14.70
CA ARG A 44 -28.11 -30.82 -15.22
C ARG A 44 -28.62 -29.40 -15.46
N THR A 45 -28.04 -28.47 -14.75
CA THR A 45 -28.35 -27.03 -14.81
C THR A 45 -27.05 -26.24 -14.80
N ASP A 46 -27.06 -25.05 -15.36
CA ASP A 46 -25.90 -24.17 -15.37
C ASP A 46 -25.45 -23.81 -13.94
N PRO A 47 -24.24 -24.21 -13.51
CA PRO A 47 -23.74 -23.97 -12.17
C PRO A 47 -23.05 -22.61 -12.00
N THR A 48 -22.93 -21.79 -13.06
CA THR A 48 -22.13 -20.55 -13.10
C THR A 48 -22.41 -19.63 -11.92
N GLU A 49 -23.68 -19.37 -11.61
CA GLU A 49 -24.06 -18.48 -10.51
C GLU A 49 -23.61 -19.02 -9.13
N SER A 50 -23.70 -20.33 -8.95
CA SER A 50 -23.28 -20.96 -7.68
C SER A 50 -21.75 -20.96 -7.50
N LEU A 51 -21.02 -21.10 -8.61
CA LEU A 51 -19.56 -21.00 -8.65
C LEU A 51 -19.10 -19.56 -8.36
N HIS A 52 -19.70 -18.55 -9.01
CA HIS A 52 -19.46 -17.14 -8.71
C HIS A 52 -19.64 -16.84 -7.22
N ARG A 53 -20.77 -17.25 -6.64
CA ARG A 53 -21.07 -17.04 -5.22
C ARG A 53 -20.06 -17.72 -4.30
N SER A 54 -19.50 -18.86 -4.70
CA SER A 54 -18.47 -19.56 -3.95
C SER A 54 -17.11 -18.87 -4.05
N LEU A 55 -16.74 -18.38 -5.22
CA LEU A 55 -15.49 -17.67 -5.47
C LEU A 55 -15.48 -16.28 -4.80
N ALA A 56 -16.62 -15.60 -4.73
CA ALA A 56 -16.75 -14.28 -4.10
C ALA A 56 -16.46 -14.28 -2.57
N LYS A 57 -16.44 -15.46 -1.92
CA LYS A 57 -16.21 -15.58 -0.48
C LYS A 57 -14.73 -15.45 -0.09
N THR A 58 -14.18 -14.25 -0.16
CA THR A 58 -12.78 -13.96 0.23
C THR A 58 -12.60 -13.57 1.70
N GLY A 59 -13.62 -13.81 2.53
CA GLY A 59 -13.57 -13.49 3.97
C GLY A 59 -12.41 -14.19 4.68
N GLY A 60 -11.75 -13.47 5.61
CA GLY A 60 -10.58 -13.98 6.33
C GLY A 60 -9.25 -13.88 5.59
N THR A 61 -9.24 -13.41 4.34
CA THR A 61 -8.03 -13.17 3.54
C THR A 61 -7.76 -11.67 3.37
N PRO A 62 -6.53 -11.26 3.02
CA PRO A 62 -6.23 -9.87 2.70
C PRO A 62 -6.74 -9.44 1.32
N PHE A 63 -7.43 -10.31 0.60
CA PHE A 63 -7.90 -10.08 -0.75
C PHE A 63 -9.39 -9.74 -0.80
N ALA A 64 -9.79 -8.98 -1.83
CA ALA A 64 -11.18 -8.72 -2.18
C ALA A 64 -11.39 -8.96 -3.66
N VAL A 65 -12.53 -9.55 -4.02
CA VAL A 65 -12.94 -9.73 -5.43
C VAL A 65 -14.32 -9.13 -5.59
N GLU A 66 -14.54 -8.44 -6.70
CA GLU A 66 -15.86 -7.97 -7.13
C GLU A 66 -16.46 -8.98 -8.10
N ASP A 67 -17.79 -9.04 -8.17
CA ASP A 67 -18.49 -10.04 -8.99
C ASP A 67 -18.11 -9.96 -10.48
N GLN A 68 -17.89 -8.76 -10.98
CA GLN A 68 -17.42 -8.50 -12.35
C GLN A 68 -15.98 -8.96 -12.63
N ASP A 69 -15.17 -9.21 -11.60
CA ASP A 69 -13.80 -9.69 -11.69
C ASP A 69 -13.67 -11.22 -11.56
N ILE A 70 -14.82 -11.91 -11.53
CA ILE A 70 -14.89 -13.37 -11.53
C ILE A 70 -15.32 -13.82 -12.93
N THR A 71 -14.52 -14.68 -13.54
CA THR A 71 -14.81 -15.30 -14.82
C THR A 71 -14.84 -16.82 -14.66
N VAL A 72 -15.88 -17.47 -15.16
CA VAL A 72 -16.01 -18.93 -15.18
C VAL A 72 -16.10 -19.38 -16.63
N GLU A 73 -15.16 -20.20 -17.04
CA GLU A 73 -15.11 -20.82 -18.39
C GLU A 73 -15.25 -22.33 -18.26
N MET A 74 -16.11 -22.92 -19.07
CA MET A 74 -16.35 -24.36 -19.09
C MET A 74 -16.19 -24.87 -20.51
N ASP A 75 -15.27 -25.78 -20.72
CA ASP A 75 -15.09 -26.44 -22.02
C ASP A 75 -15.81 -27.79 -22.04
N GLY A 76 -16.49 -28.07 -23.15
CA GLY A 76 -17.22 -29.33 -23.38
C GLY A 76 -18.57 -29.44 -22.68
N GLY A 77 -19.11 -28.39 -22.04
CA GLY A 77 -20.46 -28.37 -21.46
C GLY A 77 -20.54 -27.82 -20.05
N PRO A 78 -21.73 -27.78 -19.45
CA PRO A 78 -21.87 -27.38 -18.05
C PRO A 78 -21.32 -28.48 -17.15
N TRP A 79 -20.35 -28.13 -16.31
CA TRP A 79 -19.71 -29.04 -15.37
C TRP A 79 -20.11 -28.74 -13.92
N PHE A 80 -20.49 -29.78 -13.19
CA PHE A 80 -20.75 -29.70 -11.76
C PHE A 80 -19.47 -30.02 -10.98
N ILE A 81 -19.11 -29.15 -10.07
CA ILE A 81 -18.05 -29.34 -9.08
C ILE A 81 -18.67 -29.17 -7.68
N PRO A 82 -18.36 -30.05 -6.72
CA PRO A 82 -18.82 -29.89 -5.34
C PRO A 82 -18.36 -28.56 -4.75
N GLY A 83 -19.24 -27.83 -4.06
CA GLY A 83 -18.92 -26.52 -3.48
C GLY A 83 -17.76 -26.56 -2.46
N GLY A 84 -17.51 -27.72 -1.84
CA GLY A 84 -16.34 -27.94 -1.00
C GLY A 84 -15.04 -27.84 -1.78
N ALA A 85 -14.95 -28.50 -2.95
CA ALA A 85 -13.78 -28.48 -3.82
C ALA A 85 -13.49 -27.06 -4.36
N VAL A 86 -14.52 -26.32 -4.78
CA VAL A 86 -14.37 -24.92 -5.21
C VAL A 86 -13.83 -24.05 -4.08
N ASN A 87 -14.28 -24.25 -2.85
CA ASN A 87 -13.81 -23.51 -1.69
C ASN A 87 -12.35 -23.82 -1.35
N GLU A 88 -11.94 -25.07 -1.50
CA GLU A 88 -10.56 -25.52 -1.28
C GLU A 88 -9.64 -24.93 -2.35
N LEU A 89 -10.00 -25.10 -3.62
CA LEU A 89 -9.29 -24.52 -4.78
C LEU A 89 -9.08 -23.01 -4.62
N ARG A 90 -10.12 -22.29 -4.18
CA ARG A 90 -10.01 -20.85 -3.90
C ARG A 90 -9.01 -20.52 -2.81
N ARG A 91 -9.04 -21.28 -1.69
CA ARG A 91 -8.10 -21.09 -0.57
C ARG A 91 -6.66 -21.30 -1.03
N GLU A 92 -6.40 -22.39 -1.73
CA GLU A 92 -5.08 -22.72 -2.25
C GLU A 92 -4.55 -21.65 -3.20
N ALA A 93 -5.37 -21.19 -4.15
CA ALA A 93 -4.97 -20.15 -5.09
C ALA A 93 -4.66 -18.81 -4.37
N LEU A 94 -5.47 -18.42 -3.38
CA LEU A 94 -5.25 -17.20 -2.60
C LEU A 94 -4.02 -17.33 -1.68
N ASP A 95 -3.79 -18.47 -1.07
CA ASP A 95 -2.60 -18.73 -0.25
C ASP A 95 -1.33 -18.74 -1.10
N ALA A 96 -1.38 -19.32 -2.29
CA ALA A 96 -0.27 -19.28 -3.26
C ALA A 96 0.04 -17.84 -3.69
N LEU A 97 -0.99 -17.01 -3.93
CA LEU A 97 -0.80 -15.60 -4.25
C LEU A 97 -0.19 -14.83 -3.07
N LEU A 98 -0.66 -15.09 -1.85
CA LEU A 98 -0.12 -14.48 -0.63
C LEU A 98 1.36 -14.80 -0.46
N LYS A 99 1.74 -16.07 -0.53
CA LYS A 99 3.14 -16.50 -0.47
C LYS A 99 4.00 -15.81 -1.53
N LYS A 100 3.47 -15.68 -2.75
CA LYS A 100 4.19 -14.99 -3.83
C LYS A 100 4.38 -13.49 -3.55
N ARG A 101 3.43 -12.84 -2.87
CA ARG A 101 3.53 -11.44 -2.46
C ARG A 101 4.47 -11.22 -1.28
N GLU A 102 4.61 -12.21 -0.40
CA GLU A 102 5.52 -12.17 0.75
C GLU A 102 7.01 -12.25 0.34
N VAL A 103 7.30 -12.75 -0.87
CA VAL A 103 8.66 -12.76 -1.39
C VAL A 103 9.11 -11.32 -1.63
N LEU A 104 10.09 -10.87 -0.86
CA LEU A 104 10.73 -9.57 -1.04
C LEU A 104 11.32 -9.49 -2.44
N ARG A 105 10.76 -8.61 -3.28
CA ARG A 105 11.37 -8.29 -4.56
C ARG A 105 12.58 -7.40 -4.27
N PRO A 106 13.81 -7.83 -4.61
CA PRO A 106 14.95 -6.94 -4.49
C PRO A 106 14.66 -5.70 -5.37
N TRP A 107 14.79 -4.51 -4.78
CA TRP A 107 14.76 -3.29 -5.56
C TRP A 107 15.87 -3.37 -6.61
N PRO A 108 15.61 -3.03 -7.89
CA PRO A 108 16.67 -2.94 -8.85
C PRO A 108 17.67 -1.91 -8.33
N THR A 109 18.83 -2.39 -7.90
CA THR A 109 19.97 -1.52 -7.60
C THR A 109 20.53 -1.07 -8.93
N THR A 110 20.22 0.11 -9.36
CA THR A 110 21.00 0.79 -10.38
C THR A 110 22.30 1.22 -9.73
N GLU A 111 23.43 0.87 -10.33
CA GLU A 111 24.70 1.52 -10.03
C GLU A 111 24.64 2.96 -10.53
N GLU A 112 23.72 3.74 -10.01
CA GLU A 112 23.73 5.16 -10.25
C GLU A 112 24.95 5.73 -9.57
N HIS A 113 25.79 6.34 -10.38
CA HIS A 113 26.91 7.12 -9.90
C HIS A 113 26.37 8.22 -8.99
N VAL A 114 26.41 7.98 -7.69
CA VAL A 114 26.09 9.03 -6.72
C VAL A 114 27.11 10.12 -6.93
N PRO A 115 26.70 11.30 -7.44
CA PRO A 115 27.67 12.38 -7.65
C PRO A 115 28.33 12.67 -6.31
N ALA A 116 29.65 12.77 -6.31
CA ALA A 116 30.39 13.14 -5.13
C ALA A 116 29.79 14.44 -4.58
N LEU A 117 29.30 14.39 -3.35
CA LEU A 117 28.78 15.58 -2.70
C LEU A 117 29.89 16.64 -2.73
N PRO A 118 29.59 17.87 -3.18
CA PRO A 118 30.58 18.93 -3.17
C PRO A 118 31.14 19.03 -1.75
N GLN A 119 32.46 19.05 -1.65
CA GLN A 119 33.12 19.22 -0.35
C GLN A 119 32.57 20.51 0.27
N ARG A 120 31.75 20.32 1.31
CA ARG A 120 31.18 21.44 2.05
C ARG A 120 32.33 22.10 2.80
N THR A 121 32.84 23.22 2.28
CA THR A 121 33.69 24.10 3.07
C THR A 121 32.88 24.57 4.28
N LEU A 122 33.29 24.14 5.46
CA LEU A 122 32.66 24.65 6.67
C LEU A 122 32.78 26.17 6.67
N PRO A 123 31.72 26.89 6.99
CA PRO A 123 31.82 28.35 7.12
C PRO A 123 32.90 28.69 8.15
N PRO A 124 33.70 29.76 7.91
CA PRO A 124 34.81 30.12 8.78
C PRO A 124 34.38 30.43 10.22
N HIS A 125 33.10 30.63 10.45
CA HIS A 125 32.55 30.95 11.75
C HIS A 125 31.43 29.94 12.13
N ARG A 126 31.45 29.53 13.39
CA ARG A 126 30.31 28.79 13.96
C ARG A 126 29.16 29.75 14.14
N THR A 127 28.03 29.49 13.49
CA THR A 127 26.82 30.27 13.64
C THR A 127 25.87 29.56 14.61
N LEU A 128 25.27 30.32 15.52
CA LEU A 128 24.29 29.81 16.47
C LEU A 128 22.89 30.08 15.93
N ARG A 129 22.08 29.02 15.86
CA ARG A 129 20.66 29.12 15.56
C ARG A 129 19.90 28.60 16.76
N ALA A 130 18.93 29.35 17.24
CA ALA A 130 18.17 28.99 18.42
C ALA A 130 16.68 28.90 18.11
N ARG A 131 16.04 27.82 18.56
CA ARG A 131 14.60 27.59 18.42
C ARG A 131 13.93 27.78 19.77
N PHE A 132 12.86 28.56 19.79
CA PHE A 132 12.01 28.81 20.96
C PHE A 132 10.55 28.52 20.61
N GLU A 133 9.75 28.16 21.59
CA GLU A 133 8.33 27.93 21.42
C GLU A 133 7.51 29.22 21.42
N SER A 134 8.00 30.27 22.08
CA SER A 134 7.38 31.58 22.12
C SER A 134 8.42 32.69 22.18
N TRP A 135 8.02 33.92 21.78
CA TRP A 135 8.89 35.10 21.81
C TRP A 135 9.35 35.44 23.24
N GLU A 136 8.50 35.22 24.23
CA GLU A 136 8.78 35.52 25.65
C GLU A 136 9.94 34.67 26.22
N GLN A 137 10.25 33.55 25.57
CA GLN A 137 11.39 32.70 25.98
C GLN A 137 12.73 33.18 25.45
N VAL A 138 12.73 34.14 24.51
CA VAL A 138 13.95 34.66 23.89
C VAL A 138 14.66 35.60 24.90
N PRO A 139 15.84 35.20 25.44
CA PRO A 139 16.52 36.03 26.41
C PRO A 139 17.20 37.24 25.71
N GLU A 140 16.94 38.43 26.21
CA GLU A 140 17.49 39.69 25.62
C GLU A 140 19.01 39.64 25.41
N ARG A 141 19.74 39.03 26.35
CA ARG A 141 21.20 38.91 26.32
C ARG A 141 21.75 37.86 25.34
N ALA A 142 20.92 36.94 24.85
CA ALA A 142 21.36 35.86 23.95
C ALA A 142 21.37 36.26 22.49
N LEU A 143 20.83 37.43 22.15
CA LEU A 143 20.60 37.85 20.78
C LEU A 143 21.88 38.25 20.02
N ASP A 144 22.94 38.65 20.75
CA ASP A 144 24.19 39.14 20.10
C ASP A 144 24.98 38.02 19.39
N GLY A 145 24.79 36.77 19.73
CA GLY A 145 25.50 35.64 19.15
C GLY A 145 24.66 34.78 18.19
N ILE A 146 23.38 35.10 18.04
CA ILE A 146 22.44 34.28 17.26
C ILE A 146 22.36 34.79 15.82
N GLU A 147 22.60 33.90 14.85
CA GLU A 147 22.43 34.21 13.43
C GLU A 147 20.94 34.24 13.05
N TYR A 148 20.20 33.21 13.47
CA TYR A 148 18.76 33.09 13.21
C TYR A 148 18.02 32.55 14.44
N LEU A 149 16.86 33.14 14.69
CA LEU A 149 15.83 32.64 15.59
C LEU A 149 14.85 31.76 14.79
N ILE A 150 14.39 30.69 15.40
CA ILE A 150 13.33 29.85 14.84
C ILE A 150 12.15 29.86 15.80
N LEU A 151 10.99 30.30 15.31
CA LEU A 151 9.76 30.42 16.10
C LEU A 151 8.58 29.77 15.33
N PRO A 152 7.58 29.21 16.02
CA PRO A 152 6.34 28.79 15.38
C PRO A 152 5.68 29.95 14.64
N ILE A 153 5.03 29.68 13.51
CA ILE A 153 4.34 30.72 12.71
C ILE A 153 3.28 31.48 13.53
N ALA A 154 2.66 30.83 14.52
CA ALA A 154 1.72 31.47 15.43
C ALA A 154 2.31 32.62 16.27
N GLN A 155 3.65 32.73 16.33
CA GLN A 155 4.36 33.81 17.02
C GLN A 155 4.75 34.96 16.10
N ALA A 156 4.43 34.93 14.81
CA ALA A 156 4.89 35.89 13.81
C ALA A 156 4.59 37.34 14.19
N ASP A 157 3.39 37.61 14.71
CA ASP A 157 2.94 38.96 15.09
C ASP A 157 3.65 39.50 16.36
N ARG A 158 4.23 38.60 17.16
CA ARG A 158 4.93 38.96 18.40
C ARG A 158 6.38 39.31 18.17
N VAL A 159 6.94 38.97 16.99
CA VAL A 159 8.34 39.24 16.65
C VAL A 159 8.54 40.74 16.40
N PRO A 160 9.38 41.44 17.17
CA PRO A 160 9.70 42.84 16.93
C PRO A 160 10.26 43.08 15.52
N ARG A 161 10.00 44.26 14.98
CA ARG A 161 10.33 44.59 13.59
C ARG A 161 11.83 44.42 13.27
N GLU A 162 12.69 44.76 14.20
CA GLU A 162 14.15 44.65 14.09
C GLU A 162 14.64 43.20 14.00
N TRP A 163 13.89 42.24 14.51
CA TRP A 163 14.25 40.82 14.52
C TRP A 163 13.61 40.00 13.40
N ARG A 164 12.68 40.56 12.65
CA ARG A 164 11.97 39.84 11.59
C ARG A 164 12.91 39.32 10.49
N ALA A 165 13.95 40.07 10.14
CA ALA A 165 14.93 39.65 9.13
C ALA A 165 15.82 38.49 9.59
N LYS A 166 15.91 38.25 10.90
CA LYS A 166 16.69 37.17 11.51
C LYS A 166 15.82 36.07 12.09
N THR A 167 14.50 36.09 11.86
CA THR A 167 13.56 35.11 12.38
C THR A 167 13.03 34.22 11.28
N LEU A 168 13.22 32.92 11.40
CA LEU A 168 12.63 31.89 10.57
C LEU A 168 11.34 31.41 11.24
N LEU A 169 10.25 31.39 10.51
CA LEU A 169 8.97 30.90 11.00
C LEU A 169 8.80 29.43 10.62
N GLU A 170 8.61 28.60 11.65
CA GLU A 170 8.37 27.17 11.51
C GLU A 170 6.89 26.92 11.31
N LEU A 171 6.54 26.19 10.24
CA LEU A 171 5.19 25.70 10.02
C LEU A 171 4.91 24.46 10.88
N PRO A 172 3.69 24.26 11.35
CA PRO A 172 3.33 23.03 12.06
C PRO A 172 3.54 21.82 11.15
N ARG A 173 4.04 20.71 11.69
CA ARG A 173 4.30 19.47 10.93
C ARG A 173 3.05 18.89 10.30
N VAL A 174 1.90 19.14 10.91
CA VAL A 174 0.60 18.68 10.40
C VAL A 174 -0.33 19.89 10.34
N MET A 175 -0.78 20.21 9.13
CA MET A 175 -1.79 21.23 8.91
C MET A 175 -3.14 20.53 8.77
N PHE A 176 -3.97 20.61 9.80
CA PHE A 176 -5.36 20.20 9.67
C PHE A 176 -6.10 21.33 8.96
N GLY A 177 -6.51 21.10 7.71
CA GLY A 177 -7.44 21.99 7.02
C GLY A 177 -8.78 21.99 7.77
N LYS A 178 -9.33 23.20 8.02
CA LYS A 178 -10.74 23.38 8.33
C LYS A 178 -11.50 23.49 7.04
#